data_0d66b6653d4b1cef883a7b9292d3c0e5
#
_entry.id   0d66b6653d4b1cef883a7b9292d3c0e5
#
_cell.length_a   1.000
_cell.length_b   1.000
_cell.length_c   1.000
_cell.angle_alpha   90.00
_cell.angle_beta   90.00
_cell.angle_gamma   90.00
#
_symmetry.space_group_name_H-M   'P 1'
#
loop_
_entity.id
_entity.type
_entity.pdbx_description
1 polymer ?
#
loop_
_entity_poly.entity_id
_entity_poly.type
_entity_poly.pdbx_seq_one_letter_code
_entity_poly.pdbx_strand_id
1 'polypeptide(L)'
;MKHCLTFVLAAALLLGAAAPGMARERNKKAEAAEQKIALGVWDDVDKTATVEQIVEWMKPFDDAGIKNYYMCGTPEQTARYIEAAKRYKGAKVHAWMFAMNAPGDSAAYEHPDWFAVNRLGYNSLEYDPYVKHYKWLSPSSPGARQHVKDKTASFAALDGLASVHLDFIRYNDALLGRKLQRDKFKIEQDSYRAEYDFGYHPAAIERFKALFGYSPLDLKQPWLSPEWLQFRLNEVSSLVNEIVAQTHAAGKEVSAAVFPYPTRARMTVYQDWPAWDVDIVCPMNYNSFYLEGIDWIGFSVENGVRETQGKNRYVSGLFVPDLTAEQLYLAAKLSIEKGATGVNFFNARSLLRGDKLEAVRRIDREFNDVK
;
A
#
# COMPACT_ATOMS: atom_id res chain seq x y z
N MET A 1 10.60 -67.14 -54.91
CA MET A 1 9.64 -66.07 -54.97
C MET A 1 10.08 -65.01 -53.95
N LYS A 2 10.64 -63.92 -54.44
CA LYS A 2 11.28 -62.89 -53.61
C LYS A 2 10.35 -61.64 -53.63
N HIS A 3 9.83 -61.20 -52.52
CA HIS A 3 9.10 -59.92 -52.43
C HIS A 3 10.07 -58.84 -51.91
N CYS A 4 10.26 -57.86 -52.75
CA CYS A 4 11.03 -56.67 -52.48
C CYS A 4 10.10 -55.62 -51.79
N LEU A 5 10.41 -55.24 -50.54
CA LEU A 5 9.70 -54.13 -49.86
C LEU A 5 10.49 -52.85 -50.04
N THR A 6 9.87 -51.90 -50.71
CA THR A 6 10.40 -50.57 -50.94
C THR A 6 10.01 -49.67 -49.73
N PHE A 7 11.00 -49.19 -49.00
CA PHE A 7 10.78 -48.16 -47.99
C PHE A 7 10.74 -46.77 -48.61
N VAL A 8 9.64 -46.08 -48.47
CA VAL A 8 9.50 -44.65 -48.77
C VAL A 8 9.80 -43.86 -47.50
N LEU A 9 10.88 -43.10 -47.51
CA LEU A 9 11.18 -42.14 -46.44
C LEU A 9 10.34 -40.89 -46.69
N ALA A 10 9.37 -40.64 -45.81
CA ALA A 10 8.68 -39.36 -45.70
C ALA A 10 9.43 -38.42 -44.72
N ALA A 11 10.09 -37.40 -45.25
CA ALA A 11 10.69 -36.34 -44.40
C ALA A 11 9.55 -35.44 -43.91
N ALA A 12 9.19 -35.48 -42.64
CA ALA A 12 8.30 -34.55 -42.00
C ALA A 12 9.05 -33.28 -41.63
N LEU A 13 8.74 -32.18 -42.31
CA LEU A 13 9.15 -30.84 -41.92
C LEU A 13 8.43 -30.46 -40.60
N LEU A 14 9.16 -30.48 -39.49
CA LEU A 14 8.73 -29.92 -38.21
C LEU A 14 8.78 -28.38 -38.29
N LEU A 15 7.70 -27.78 -38.73
CA LEU A 15 7.42 -26.36 -38.48
C LEU A 15 7.10 -26.25 -36.98
N GLY A 16 8.06 -25.70 -36.21
CA GLY A 16 7.90 -25.43 -34.79
C GLY A 16 6.81 -24.39 -34.53
N ALA A 17 5.60 -24.85 -34.26
CA ALA A 17 4.56 -24.02 -33.67
C ALA A 17 4.99 -23.71 -32.21
N ALA A 18 5.37 -22.47 -31.94
CA ALA A 18 5.61 -22.00 -30.58
C ALA A 18 4.34 -22.24 -29.75
N ALA A 19 4.49 -22.88 -28.60
CA ALA A 19 3.37 -23.19 -27.72
C ALA A 19 2.60 -21.90 -27.36
N PRO A 20 1.25 -21.93 -27.28
CA PRO A 20 0.43 -20.74 -27.01
C PRO A 20 0.81 -20.00 -25.74
N GLY A 21 1.40 -20.66 -24.74
CA GLY A 21 1.91 -20.07 -23.52
C GLY A 21 3.09 -19.11 -23.73
N MET A 22 4.05 -19.46 -24.58
CA MET A 22 5.23 -18.60 -24.84
C MET A 22 4.87 -17.35 -25.65
N ALA A 23 3.87 -17.41 -26.52
CA ALA A 23 3.37 -16.23 -27.24
C ALA A 23 2.65 -15.26 -26.29
N ARG A 24 1.90 -15.79 -25.32
CA ARG A 24 1.21 -15.00 -24.30
C ARG A 24 2.17 -14.36 -23.29
N GLU A 25 3.24 -15.04 -22.92
CA GLU A 25 4.31 -14.46 -22.08
C GLU A 25 5.13 -13.41 -22.83
N ARG A 26 5.44 -13.62 -24.12
CA ARG A 26 6.11 -12.61 -24.94
C ARG A 26 5.26 -11.36 -25.13
N ASN A 27 3.95 -11.50 -25.37
CA ASN A 27 3.04 -10.35 -25.45
C ASN A 27 2.90 -9.62 -24.12
N LYS A 28 2.78 -10.33 -22.99
CA LYS A 28 2.79 -9.70 -21.66
C LYS A 28 4.10 -8.96 -21.35
N LYS A 29 5.26 -9.51 -21.77
CA LYS A 29 6.56 -8.82 -21.63
C LYS A 29 6.69 -7.62 -22.59
N ALA A 30 6.14 -7.70 -23.80
CA ALA A 30 6.13 -6.59 -24.74
C ALA A 30 5.19 -5.45 -24.27
N GLU A 31 3.99 -5.79 -23.78
CA GLU A 31 3.06 -4.83 -23.17
C GLU A 31 3.63 -4.19 -21.89
N ALA A 32 4.37 -4.96 -21.06
CA ALA A 32 5.07 -4.44 -19.88
C ALA A 32 6.25 -3.52 -20.26
N ALA A 33 6.88 -3.72 -21.42
CA ALA A 33 7.96 -2.86 -21.91
C ALA A 33 7.47 -1.51 -22.50
N GLU A 34 6.18 -1.39 -22.80
CA GLU A 34 5.55 -0.14 -23.28
C GLU A 34 4.89 0.68 -22.16
N GLN A 35 4.72 0.10 -20.97
CA GLN A 35 4.08 0.77 -19.85
C GLN A 35 5.04 1.72 -19.14
N LYS A 36 4.79 3.03 -19.27
CA LYS A 36 5.55 4.06 -18.54
C LYS A 36 5.52 3.82 -17.04
N ILE A 37 6.67 4.03 -16.39
CA ILE A 37 6.81 3.94 -14.94
C ILE A 37 6.05 5.10 -14.29
N ALA A 38 5.14 4.79 -13.37
CA ALA A 38 4.37 5.78 -12.64
C ALA A 38 5.24 6.43 -11.55
N LEU A 39 5.46 7.74 -11.65
CA LEU A 39 6.13 8.52 -10.60
C LEU A 39 5.09 9.32 -9.82
N GLY A 40 5.18 9.27 -8.49
CA GLY A 40 4.23 9.93 -7.61
C GLY A 40 4.85 10.49 -6.34
N VAL A 41 4.07 11.33 -5.65
CA VAL A 41 4.44 11.88 -4.33
C VAL A 41 3.31 11.73 -3.34
N TRP A 42 3.67 11.55 -2.06
CA TRP A 42 2.78 11.77 -0.92
C TRP A 42 3.08 13.12 -0.27
N ASP A 43 2.05 13.88 0.06
CA ASP A 43 2.16 15.00 1.01
C ASP A 43 0.79 15.32 1.64
N ASP A 44 0.82 16.11 2.70
CA ASP A 44 -0.39 16.72 3.24
C ASP A 44 -0.86 17.87 2.33
N VAL A 45 -2.17 18.05 2.21
CA VAL A 45 -2.73 19.22 1.54
C VAL A 45 -2.38 20.48 2.30
N ASP A 46 -2.12 21.57 1.58
CA ASP A 46 -2.20 22.91 2.18
C ASP A 46 -3.68 23.28 2.36
N LYS A 47 -4.10 23.43 3.61
CA LYS A 47 -5.51 23.68 3.97
C LYS A 47 -6.03 25.01 3.45
N THR A 48 -5.15 25.97 3.18
CA THR A 48 -5.48 27.36 2.83
C THR A 48 -5.13 27.74 1.39
N ALA A 49 -4.32 26.94 0.69
CA ALA A 49 -3.86 27.24 -0.65
C ALA A 49 -5.01 27.36 -1.66
N THR A 50 -4.94 28.38 -2.52
CA THR A 50 -5.81 28.54 -3.68
C THR A 50 -5.42 27.52 -4.77
N VAL A 51 -6.29 27.33 -5.77
CA VAL A 51 -5.99 26.46 -6.92
C VAL A 51 -4.72 26.92 -7.64
N GLU A 52 -4.53 28.23 -7.83
CA GLU A 52 -3.36 28.80 -8.48
C GLU A 52 -2.08 28.53 -7.70
N GLN A 53 -2.12 28.66 -6.37
CA GLN A 53 -0.98 28.32 -5.51
C GLN A 53 -0.64 26.83 -5.57
N ILE A 54 -1.66 25.96 -5.66
CA ILE A 54 -1.44 24.52 -5.84
C ILE A 54 -0.84 24.22 -7.22
N VAL A 55 -1.29 24.90 -8.27
CA VAL A 55 -0.68 24.80 -9.63
C VAL A 55 0.81 25.13 -9.55
N GLU A 56 1.18 26.26 -8.95
CA GLU A 56 2.60 26.62 -8.79
C GLU A 56 3.39 25.61 -7.96
N TRP A 57 2.77 25.06 -6.91
CA TRP A 57 3.38 24.01 -6.10
C TRP A 57 3.60 22.71 -6.90
N MET A 58 2.67 22.32 -7.79
CA MET A 58 2.79 21.12 -8.62
C MET A 58 3.85 21.23 -9.70
N LYS A 59 4.13 22.45 -10.18
CA LYS A 59 4.99 22.69 -11.33
C LYS A 59 6.37 21.99 -11.27
N PRO A 60 7.20 22.16 -10.23
CA PRO A 60 8.52 21.53 -10.18
C PRO A 60 8.47 19.98 -10.17
N PHE A 61 7.40 19.41 -9.66
CA PHE A 61 7.18 17.96 -9.65
C PHE A 61 6.74 17.48 -11.02
N ASP A 62 5.83 18.18 -11.68
CA ASP A 62 5.40 17.87 -13.05
C ASP A 62 6.56 17.97 -14.04
N ASP A 63 7.40 19.01 -13.94
CA ASP A 63 8.63 19.20 -14.71
C ASP A 63 9.68 18.08 -14.44
N ALA A 64 9.54 17.32 -13.35
CA ALA A 64 10.38 16.18 -13.01
C ALA A 64 9.76 14.82 -13.39
N GLY A 65 8.63 14.81 -14.12
CA GLY A 65 7.96 13.59 -14.56
C GLY A 65 6.97 13.01 -13.55
N ILE A 66 6.77 13.64 -12.40
CA ILE A 66 5.79 13.19 -11.39
C ILE A 66 4.38 13.52 -11.86
N LYS A 67 3.54 12.50 -11.97
CA LYS A 67 2.16 12.62 -12.45
C LYS A 67 1.12 12.11 -11.44
N ASN A 68 1.52 11.51 -10.34
CA ASN A 68 0.60 10.97 -9.34
C ASN A 68 0.80 11.69 -8.00
N TYR A 69 -0.25 12.34 -7.53
CA TYR A 69 -0.25 13.16 -6.32
C TYR A 69 -1.17 12.54 -5.27
N TYR A 70 -0.60 11.88 -4.27
CA TYR A 70 -1.33 11.27 -3.15
C TYR A 70 -1.43 12.29 -2.03
N MET A 71 -2.58 12.94 -1.90
CA MET A 71 -2.76 14.10 -1.05
C MET A 71 -3.65 13.80 0.17
N CYS A 72 -3.09 13.99 1.38
CA CYS A 72 -3.80 13.76 2.63
C CYS A 72 -4.62 15.00 3.03
N GLY A 73 -5.95 14.88 3.04
CA GLY A 73 -6.84 15.99 3.39
C GLY A 73 -8.30 15.59 3.46
N THR A 74 -9.19 16.59 3.50
CA THR A 74 -10.64 16.40 3.39
C THR A 74 -11.08 16.31 1.92
N PRO A 75 -12.29 15.85 1.62
CA PRO A 75 -12.83 15.86 0.25
C PRO A 75 -12.78 17.25 -0.40
N GLU A 76 -13.16 18.33 0.32
CA GLU A 76 -13.16 19.69 -0.18
C GLU A 76 -11.75 20.20 -0.50
N GLN A 77 -10.77 19.84 0.34
CA GLN A 77 -9.37 20.17 0.12
C GLN A 77 -8.83 19.41 -1.10
N THR A 78 -9.11 18.10 -1.20
CA THR A 78 -8.71 17.23 -2.32
C THR A 78 -9.28 17.74 -3.65
N ALA A 79 -10.52 18.24 -3.67
CA ALA A 79 -11.15 18.80 -4.87
C ALA A 79 -10.34 19.96 -5.47
N ARG A 80 -9.69 20.81 -4.65
CA ARG A 80 -8.81 21.88 -5.15
C ARG A 80 -7.55 21.33 -5.85
N TYR A 81 -6.98 20.25 -5.33
CA TYR A 81 -5.85 19.57 -5.99
C TYR A 81 -6.26 18.91 -7.30
N ILE A 82 -7.45 18.33 -7.37
CA ILE A 82 -8.01 17.80 -8.62
C ILE A 82 -8.17 18.92 -9.65
N GLU A 83 -8.69 20.08 -9.26
CA GLU A 83 -8.84 21.24 -10.16
C GLU A 83 -7.49 21.75 -10.65
N ALA A 84 -6.49 21.87 -9.76
CA ALA A 84 -5.13 22.27 -10.12
C ALA A 84 -4.48 21.28 -11.08
N ALA A 85 -4.67 19.97 -10.87
CA ALA A 85 -4.10 18.90 -11.70
C ALA A 85 -4.57 18.96 -13.17
N LYS A 86 -5.73 19.54 -13.46
CA LYS A 86 -6.22 19.72 -14.84
C LYS A 86 -5.30 20.62 -15.69
N ARG A 87 -4.44 21.43 -15.07
CA ARG A 87 -3.43 22.26 -15.76
C ARG A 87 -2.25 21.45 -16.29
N TYR A 88 -2.06 20.21 -15.84
CA TYR A 88 -0.92 19.36 -16.16
C TYR A 88 -1.38 18.08 -16.86
N LYS A 89 -0.85 17.84 -18.05
CA LYS A 89 -1.22 16.67 -18.86
C LYS A 89 -0.85 15.37 -18.12
N GLY A 90 -1.86 14.54 -17.90
CA GLY A 90 -1.68 13.23 -17.28
C GLY A 90 -1.52 13.24 -15.76
N ALA A 91 -1.60 14.42 -15.11
CA ALA A 91 -1.59 14.50 -13.66
C ALA A 91 -2.85 13.87 -13.05
N LYS A 92 -2.66 13.10 -12.00
CA LYS A 92 -3.70 12.35 -11.28
C LYS A 92 -3.62 12.65 -9.80
N VAL A 93 -4.77 12.87 -9.18
CA VAL A 93 -4.88 13.07 -7.73
C VAL A 93 -5.51 11.83 -7.10
N HIS A 94 -4.87 11.34 -6.05
CA HIS A 94 -5.30 10.23 -5.22
C HIS A 94 -5.63 10.78 -3.83
N ALA A 95 -6.85 10.53 -3.33
CA ALA A 95 -7.27 11.01 -2.02
C ALA A 95 -6.68 10.12 -0.91
N TRP A 96 -5.61 10.58 -0.28
CA TRP A 96 -4.98 9.86 0.82
C TRP A 96 -5.76 10.11 2.11
N MET A 97 -6.27 9.02 2.69
CA MET A 97 -7.05 9.05 3.93
C MET A 97 -6.55 8.01 4.94
N PHE A 98 -6.66 8.36 6.22
CA PHE A 98 -6.46 7.40 7.30
C PHE A 98 -7.74 6.57 7.48
N ALA A 99 -7.61 5.25 7.31
CA ALA A 99 -8.73 4.33 7.39
C ALA A 99 -9.05 3.94 8.84
N MET A 100 -8.20 3.11 9.46
CA MET A 100 -8.45 2.60 10.81
C MET A 100 -7.82 3.43 11.92
N ASN A 101 -6.92 4.38 11.61
CA ASN A 101 -6.42 5.33 12.60
C ASN A 101 -7.26 6.62 12.52
N ALA A 102 -7.92 6.98 13.60
CA ALA A 102 -8.92 8.06 13.66
C ALA A 102 -8.54 9.20 14.63
N PRO A 103 -7.32 9.80 14.52
CA PRO A 103 -6.94 10.90 15.40
C PRO A 103 -7.81 12.13 15.11
N GLY A 104 -8.50 12.63 16.13
CA GLY A 104 -9.36 13.82 16.00
C GLY A 104 -10.65 13.60 15.22
N ASP A 105 -11.04 12.36 14.94
CA ASP A 105 -12.32 12.02 14.32
C ASP A 105 -13.43 12.10 15.36
N SER A 106 -14.08 13.27 15.47
CA SER A 106 -15.10 13.55 16.49
C SER A 106 -16.29 12.59 16.38
N ALA A 107 -16.70 12.23 15.17
CA ALA A 107 -17.82 11.31 14.96
C ALA A 107 -17.48 9.91 15.50
N ALA A 108 -16.25 9.43 15.28
CA ALA A 108 -15.82 8.15 15.84
C ALA A 108 -15.71 8.21 17.38
N TYR A 109 -15.34 9.34 17.95
CA TYR A 109 -15.16 9.49 19.42
C TYR A 109 -16.49 9.42 20.19
N GLU A 110 -17.63 9.66 19.53
CA GLU A 110 -18.95 9.45 20.11
C GLU A 110 -19.29 7.96 20.29
N HIS A 111 -18.47 7.07 19.71
CA HIS A 111 -18.66 5.62 19.70
C HIS A 111 -17.44 4.87 20.24
N PRO A 112 -17.20 4.85 21.56
CA PRO A 112 -16.07 4.13 22.15
C PRO A 112 -16.05 2.62 21.81
N ASP A 113 -17.21 2.04 21.53
CA ASP A 113 -17.41 0.66 21.10
C ASP A 113 -16.90 0.36 19.67
N TRP A 114 -16.49 1.39 18.91
CA TRP A 114 -15.85 1.20 17.60
C TRP A 114 -14.35 0.96 17.68
N PHE A 115 -13.73 1.29 18.82
CA PHE A 115 -12.28 1.28 18.93
C PHE A 115 -11.72 -0.11 19.22
N ALA A 116 -10.51 -0.34 18.73
CA ALA A 116 -9.79 -1.59 18.93
C ALA A 116 -9.45 -1.80 20.41
N VAL A 117 -9.50 -3.04 20.84
CA VAL A 117 -9.18 -3.45 22.20
C VAL A 117 -7.94 -4.33 22.19
N ASN A 118 -7.00 -4.10 23.09
CA ASN A 118 -5.82 -4.92 23.21
C ASN A 118 -6.10 -6.17 24.08
N ARG A 119 -5.12 -7.06 24.17
CA ARG A 119 -5.24 -8.31 24.93
C ARG A 119 -5.45 -8.12 26.44
N LEU A 120 -5.09 -6.95 26.98
CA LEU A 120 -5.34 -6.61 28.40
C LEU A 120 -6.74 -6.02 28.64
N GLY A 121 -7.54 -5.83 27.60
CA GLY A 121 -8.87 -5.25 27.67
C GLY A 121 -8.89 -3.71 27.55
N TYR A 122 -7.75 -3.07 27.26
CA TYR A 122 -7.69 -1.62 27.10
C TYR A 122 -8.16 -1.19 25.72
N ASN A 123 -9.05 -0.19 25.68
CA ASN A 123 -9.58 0.42 24.48
C ASN A 123 -8.60 1.45 23.90
N SER A 124 -8.38 1.44 22.60
CA SER A 124 -7.45 2.35 21.90
C SER A 124 -7.86 3.82 21.93
N LEU A 125 -9.11 4.16 22.24
CA LEU A 125 -9.53 5.54 22.44
C LEU A 125 -8.88 6.15 23.69
N GLU A 126 -8.73 5.35 24.75
CA GLU A 126 -8.26 5.79 26.06
C GLU A 126 -6.81 5.39 26.35
N TYR A 127 -6.33 4.32 25.74
CA TYR A 127 -5.01 3.74 26.00
C TYR A 127 -4.08 3.86 24.79
N ASP A 128 -2.97 4.57 24.96
CA ASP A 128 -1.95 4.79 23.97
C ASP A 128 -0.65 4.07 24.35
N PRO A 129 -0.34 2.90 23.77
CA PRO A 129 0.83 2.13 24.20
C PRO A 129 2.16 2.79 23.82
N TYR A 130 2.26 3.56 22.72
CA TYR A 130 3.49 4.20 22.28
C TYR A 130 3.30 5.52 21.52
N VAL A 131 2.16 5.76 20.88
CA VAL A 131 1.88 6.99 20.11
C VAL A 131 0.56 7.59 20.57
N LYS A 132 0.63 8.70 21.30
CA LYS A 132 -0.53 9.34 21.94
C LYS A 132 -1.67 9.74 20.98
N HIS A 133 -1.36 10.04 19.73
CA HIS A 133 -2.38 10.42 18.75
C HIS A 133 -2.90 9.23 17.93
N TYR A 134 -2.46 8.01 18.17
CA TYR A 134 -3.00 6.82 17.51
C TYR A 134 -4.27 6.37 18.21
N LYS A 135 -5.38 6.47 17.50
CA LYS A 135 -6.72 6.06 17.94
C LYS A 135 -7.28 5.06 16.95
N TRP A 136 -7.11 3.78 17.24
CA TRP A 136 -7.37 2.71 16.30
C TRP A 136 -8.81 2.22 16.36
N LEU A 137 -9.53 2.30 15.24
CA LEU A 137 -10.81 1.63 15.05
C LEU A 137 -10.61 0.13 14.89
N SER A 138 -11.64 -0.64 15.27
CA SER A 138 -11.61 -2.10 15.13
C SER A 138 -12.22 -2.53 13.79
N PRO A 139 -11.49 -3.27 12.94
CA PRO A 139 -12.07 -3.85 11.73
C PRO A 139 -13.15 -4.90 12.03
N SER A 140 -13.30 -5.29 13.29
CA SER A 140 -14.32 -6.21 13.76
C SER A 140 -15.60 -5.52 14.21
N SER A 141 -15.59 -4.20 14.47
CA SER A 141 -16.76 -3.43 14.83
C SER A 141 -17.61 -3.10 13.58
N PRO A 142 -18.89 -3.49 13.51
CA PRO A 142 -19.76 -3.13 12.38
C PRO A 142 -19.89 -1.62 12.18
N GLY A 143 -19.99 -0.84 13.28
CA GLY A 143 -20.08 0.61 13.23
C GLY A 143 -18.81 1.25 12.69
N ALA A 144 -17.63 0.83 13.16
CA ALA A 144 -16.34 1.29 12.64
C ALA A 144 -16.18 1.00 11.13
N ARG A 145 -16.55 -0.21 10.69
CA ARG A 145 -16.51 -0.59 9.27
C ARG A 145 -17.40 0.34 8.43
N GLN A 146 -18.64 0.59 8.89
CA GLN A 146 -19.56 1.47 8.16
C GLN A 146 -19.01 2.90 8.11
N HIS A 147 -18.52 3.44 9.23
CA HIS A 147 -17.91 4.76 9.28
C HIS A 147 -16.74 4.92 8.27
N VAL A 148 -15.84 3.96 8.20
CA VAL A 148 -14.71 3.97 7.24
C VAL A 148 -15.22 3.90 5.81
N LYS A 149 -16.24 3.10 5.52
CA LYS A 149 -16.87 3.01 4.18
C LYS A 149 -17.55 4.32 3.79
N ASP A 150 -18.26 4.98 4.69
CA ASP A 150 -18.92 6.26 4.43
C ASP A 150 -17.90 7.37 4.16
N LYS A 151 -16.81 7.40 4.94
CA LYS A 151 -15.68 8.29 4.71
C LYS A 151 -15.03 8.05 3.34
N THR A 152 -14.84 6.79 2.96
CA THR A 152 -14.32 6.42 1.62
C THR A 152 -15.27 6.86 0.51
N ALA A 153 -16.58 6.67 0.69
CA ALA A 153 -17.59 7.08 -0.29
C ALA A 153 -17.58 8.60 -0.53
N SER A 154 -17.34 9.41 0.50
CA SER A 154 -17.27 10.87 0.36
C SER A 154 -16.12 11.32 -0.56
N PHE A 155 -14.99 10.62 -0.55
CA PHE A 155 -13.90 10.84 -1.49
C PHE A 155 -14.21 10.29 -2.89
N ALA A 156 -14.78 9.09 -2.97
CA ALA A 156 -15.14 8.46 -4.24
C ALA A 156 -16.15 9.26 -5.06
N ALA A 157 -16.95 10.11 -4.41
CA ALA A 157 -17.89 11.02 -5.05
C ALA A 157 -17.21 12.19 -5.80
N LEU A 158 -15.91 12.44 -5.63
CA LEU A 158 -15.21 13.55 -6.27
C LEU A 158 -14.98 13.28 -7.75
N ASP A 159 -15.50 14.17 -8.59
CA ASP A 159 -15.20 14.12 -10.03
C ASP A 159 -13.71 14.34 -10.30
N GLY A 160 -13.15 13.56 -11.23
CA GLY A 160 -11.74 13.65 -11.59
C GLY A 160 -10.76 13.02 -10.58
N LEU A 161 -11.24 12.47 -9.46
CA LEU A 161 -10.40 11.67 -8.57
C LEU A 161 -9.92 10.41 -9.27
N ALA A 162 -8.62 10.07 -9.14
CA ALA A 162 -8.05 8.86 -9.71
C ALA A 162 -8.28 7.64 -8.82
N SER A 163 -7.98 7.73 -7.54
CA SER A 163 -8.24 6.67 -6.57
C SER A 163 -8.49 7.21 -5.16
N VAL A 164 -9.20 6.43 -4.34
CA VAL A 164 -9.13 6.59 -2.90
C VAL A 164 -7.91 5.80 -2.41
N HIS A 165 -7.02 6.46 -1.68
CA HIS A 165 -5.77 5.90 -1.18
C HIS A 165 -5.86 5.63 0.32
N LEU A 166 -5.94 4.35 0.67
CA LEU A 166 -6.12 3.89 2.04
C LEU A 166 -4.78 3.80 2.76
N ASP A 167 -4.56 4.64 3.75
CA ASP A 167 -3.47 4.47 4.71
C ASP A 167 -4.02 4.00 6.06
N PHE A 168 -3.17 3.41 6.90
CA PHE A 168 -3.56 2.84 8.18
C PHE A 168 -4.73 1.84 8.07
N ILE A 169 -4.92 1.21 6.91
CA ILE A 169 -5.89 0.10 6.75
C ILE A 169 -5.29 -1.19 7.31
N ARG A 170 -5.21 -1.26 8.63
CA ARG A 170 -4.49 -2.27 9.39
C ARG A 170 -4.80 -2.18 10.89
N TYR A 171 -4.35 -3.16 11.64
CA TYR A 171 -4.19 -2.98 13.08
C TYR A 171 -2.98 -2.09 13.41
N ASN A 172 -2.86 -1.65 14.65
CA ASN A 172 -1.65 -0.99 15.13
C ASN A 172 -0.44 -1.94 15.09
N ASP A 173 0.75 -1.36 15.25
CA ASP A 173 1.98 -2.15 15.21
C ASP A 173 2.08 -3.07 16.44
N ALA A 174 1.90 -4.37 16.22
CA ALA A 174 2.17 -5.37 17.24
C ALA A 174 3.69 -5.50 17.52
N LEU A 175 4.52 -5.15 16.53
CA LEU A 175 5.98 -5.04 16.61
C LEU A 175 6.44 -3.84 15.79
N LEU A 176 6.99 -2.83 16.47
CA LEU A 176 7.54 -1.63 15.81
C LEU A 176 8.88 -1.92 15.12
N GLY A 177 9.18 -1.17 14.06
CA GLY A 177 10.50 -1.16 13.45
C GLY A 177 11.58 -0.73 14.44
N ARG A 178 12.76 -1.37 14.40
CA ARG A 178 13.83 -1.18 15.40
C ARG A 178 14.30 0.27 15.56
N LYS A 179 14.38 1.04 14.47
CA LYS A 179 14.75 2.46 14.54
C LYS A 179 13.68 3.26 15.28
N LEU A 180 12.40 2.98 15.00
CA LEU A 180 11.29 3.67 15.66
C LEU A 180 11.26 3.38 17.16
N GLN A 181 11.48 2.13 17.56
CA GLN A 181 11.59 1.76 18.97
C GLN A 181 12.66 2.59 19.66
N ARG A 182 13.89 2.54 19.16
CA ARG A 182 15.06 3.13 19.79
C ARG A 182 15.06 4.65 19.72
N ASP A 183 14.86 5.21 18.52
CA ASP A 183 15.16 6.62 18.27
C ASP A 183 13.94 7.52 18.53
N LYS A 184 12.74 7.04 18.22
CA LYS A 184 11.51 7.84 18.30
C LYS A 184 10.71 7.60 19.59
N PHE A 185 10.40 6.35 19.91
CA PHE A 185 9.48 6.03 21.00
C PHE A 185 10.16 5.66 22.30
N LYS A 186 11.48 5.40 22.28
CA LYS A 186 12.29 5.04 23.46
C LYS A 186 11.73 3.83 24.21
N ILE A 187 11.28 2.83 23.45
CA ILE A 187 10.80 1.54 23.98
C ILE A 187 11.70 0.41 23.49
N GLU A 188 11.73 -0.67 24.24
CA GLU A 188 12.35 -1.94 23.83
C GLU A 188 11.24 -2.97 23.60
N GLN A 189 11.20 -3.53 22.40
CA GLN A 189 10.22 -4.52 22.01
C GLN A 189 10.90 -5.60 21.17
N ASP A 190 11.16 -6.75 21.77
CA ASP A 190 11.77 -7.94 21.16
C ASP A 190 10.76 -9.04 20.82
N SER A 191 9.53 -8.91 21.36
CA SER A 191 8.47 -9.90 21.27
C SER A 191 7.08 -9.26 21.23
N TYR A 192 6.06 -10.05 20.94
CA TYR A 192 4.67 -9.62 21.04
C TYR A 192 4.27 -9.46 22.50
N ARG A 193 3.90 -8.24 22.88
CA ARG A 193 3.47 -7.89 24.23
C ARG A 193 1.97 -7.62 24.24
N ALA A 194 1.31 -8.00 25.33
CA ALA A 194 -0.15 -7.93 25.43
C ALA A 194 -0.69 -6.50 25.29
N GLU A 195 0.05 -5.49 25.74
CA GLU A 195 -0.32 -4.08 25.61
C GLU A 195 -0.29 -3.55 24.18
N TYR A 196 0.48 -4.17 23.27
CA TYR A 196 0.57 -3.80 21.86
C TYR A 196 -0.23 -4.73 20.94
N ASP A 197 -0.73 -5.87 21.48
CA ASP A 197 -1.48 -6.87 20.72
C ASP A 197 -2.98 -6.52 20.74
N PHE A 198 -3.40 -5.76 19.73
CA PHE A 198 -4.80 -5.39 19.50
C PHE A 198 -5.51 -6.40 18.61
N GLY A 199 -6.85 -6.34 18.59
CA GLY A 199 -7.70 -7.28 17.86
C GLY A 199 -8.71 -8.01 18.77
N TYR A 200 -8.68 -7.72 20.06
CA TYR A 200 -9.53 -8.37 21.09
C TYR A 200 -10.84 -7.57 21.33
N HIS A 201 -11.36 -6.93 20.29
CA HIS A 201 -12.68 -6.33 20.35
C HIS A 201 -13.73 -7.41 20.65
N PRO A 202 -14.80 -7.15 21.48
CA PRO A 202 -15.80 -8.17 21.84
C PRO A 202 -16.38 -8.90 20.63
N ALA A 203 -16.74 -8.18 19.55
CA ALA A 203 -17.26 -8.78 18.34
C ALA A 203 -16.23 -9.72 17.63
N ALA A 204 -14.94 -9.44 17.74
CA ALA A 204 -13.89 -10.33 17.23
C ALA A 204 -13.82 -11.62 18.03
N ILE A 205 -13.84 -11.50 19.37
CA ILE A 205 -13.79 -12.65 20.28
C ILE A 205 -14.98 -13.57 20.05
N GLU A 206 -16.20 -13.01 19.96
CA GLU A 206 -17.42 -13.76 19.72
C GLU A 206 -17.39 -14.52 18.39
N ARG A 207 -17.03 -13.82 17.28
CA ARG A 207 -16.95 -14.47 15.97
C ARG A 207 -15.86 -15.54 15.92
N PHE A 208 -14.69 -15.27 16.49
CA PHE A 208 -13.62 -16.26 16.57
C PHE A 208 -14.08 -17.51 17.35
N LYS A 209 -14.70 -17.30 18.51
CA LYS A 209 -15.22 -18.40 19.33
C LYS A 209 -16.31 -19.19 18.59
N ALA A 210 -17.18 -18.53 17.84
CA ALA A 210 -18.19 -19.21 17.02
C ALA A 210 -17.57 -20.06 15.92
N LEU A 211 -16.46 -19.63 15.33
CA LEU A 211 -15.76 -20.36 14.26
C LEU A 211 -14.91 -21.52 14.77
N PHE A 212 -14.22 -21.34 15.88
CA PHE A 212 -13.18 -22.28 16.33
C PHE A 212 -13.50 -23.00 17.64
N GLY A 213 -14.56 -22.63 18.36
CA GLY A 213 -15.01 -23.30 19.58
C GLY A 213 -14.26 -22.90 20.86
N TYR A 214 -13.26 -21.98 20.78
CA TYR A 214 -12.49 -21.49 21.93
C TYR A 214 -12.25 -19.98 21.80
N SER A 215 -11.89 -19.32 22.92
CA SER A 215 -11.59 -17.89 22.92
C SER A 215 -10.12 -17.61 22.56
N PRO A 216 -9.80 -16.56 21.78
CA PRO A 216 -8.41 -16.17 21.57
C PRO A 216 -7.72 -15.71 22.89
N LEU A 217 -8.50 -15.35 23.91
CA LEU A 217 -8.00 -15.01 25.25
C LEU A 217 -7.49 -16.23 26.03
N ASP A 218 -7.96 -17.44 25.68
CA ASP A 218 -7.51 -18.69 26.31
C ASP A 218 -6.12 -19.13 25.82
N LEU A 219 -5.62 -18.53 24.73
CA LEU A 219 -4.31 -18.84 24.16
C LEU A 219 -3.19 -18.25 25.02
N LYS A 220 -2.24 -19.09 25.44
CA LYS A 220 -1.05 -18.61 26.16
C LYS A 220 -0.15 -17.72 25.27
N GLN A 221 -0.01 -18.10 24.01
CA GLN A 221 0.81 -17.42 23.02
C GLN A 221 -0.03 -17.21 21.72
N PRO A 222 -0.95 -16.23 21.72
CA PRO A 222 -1.89 -16.06 20.60
C PRO A 222 -1.21 -15.72 19.27
N TRP A 223 0.00 -15.14 19.32
CA TRP A 223 0.80 -14.87 18.10
C TRP A 223 1.34 -16.13 17.41
N LEU A 224 1.28 -17.29 18.07
CA LEU A 224 1.61 -18.60 17.49
C LEU A 224 0.39 -19.36 16.97
N SER A 225 -0.84 -18.85 17.17
CA SER A 225 -2.05 -19.47 16.64
C SER A 225 -2.25 -19.09 15.17
N PRO A 226 -2.18 -20.06 14.24
CA PRO A 226 -2.50 -19.79 12.84
C PRO A 226 -3.94 -19.32 12.64
N GLU A 227 -4.88 -19.87 13.41
CA GLU A 227 -6.31 -19.52 13.32
C GLU A 227 -6.53 -18.06 13.74
N TRP A 228 -5.92 -17.62 14.85
CA TRP A 228 -6.05 -16.24 15.32
C TRP A 228 -5.34 -15.24 14.40
N LEU A 229 -4.19 -15.61 13.84
CA LEU A 229 -3.52 -14.82 12.82
C LEU A 229 -4.41 -14.67 11.59
N GLN A 230 -4.87 -15.80 11.02
CA GLN A 230 -5.69 -15.79 9.81
C GLN A 230 -7.01 -15.05 10.02
N PHE A 231 -7.64 -15.19 11.18
CA PHE A 231 -8.85 -14.46 11.53
C PHE A 231 -8.63 -12.95 11.43
N ARG A 232 -7.56 -12.42 12.03
CA ARG A 232 -7.26 -10.97 11.99
C ARG A 232 -6.90 -10.49 10.58
N LEU A 233 -6.17 -11.28 9.81
CA LEU A 233 -5.92 -10.99 8.38
C LEU A 233 -7.23 -10.90 7.59
N ASN A 234 -8.16 -11.81 7.83
CA ASN A 234 -9.45 -11.84 7.16
C ASN A 234 -10.35 -10.65 7.56
N GLU A 235 -10.30 -10.20 8.81
CA GLU A 235 -11.05 -9.01 9.28
C GLU A 235 -10.64 -7.75 8.49
N VAL A 236 -9.34 -7.55 8.31
CA VAL A 236 -8.84 -6.42 7.51
C VAL A 236 -9.17 -6.62 6.02
N SER A 237 -8.87 -7.79 5.47
CA SER A 237 -9.05 -8.06 4.04
C SER A 237 -10.52 -7.96 3.61
N SER A 238 -11.45 -8.43 4.45
CA SER A 238 -12.89 -8.31 4.16
C SER A 238 -13.35 -6.84 4.13
N LEU A 239 -12.87 -6.00 5.06
CA LEU A 239 -13.16 -4.57 5.03
C LEU A 239 -12.61 -3.90 3.78
N VAL A 240 -11.35 -4.21 3.41
CA VAL A 240 -10.74 -3.67 2.19
C VAL A 240 -11.57 -4.04 0.97
N ASN A 241 -11.96 -5.31 0.83
CA ASN A 241 -12.71 -5.76 -0.35
C ASN A 241 -14.14 -5.19 -0.39
N GLU A 242 -14.79 -4.92 0.77
CA GLU A 242 -16.04 -4.15 0.80
C GLU A 242 -15.84 -2.71 0.32
N ILE A 243 -14.77 -2.03 0.76
CA ILE A 243 -14.41 -0.68 0.30
C ILE A 243 -14.12 -0.67 -1.21
N VAL A 244 -13.38 -1.65 -1.70
CA VAL A 244 -13.06 -1.79 -3.14
C VAL A 244 -14.34 -1.92 -3.95
N ALA A 245 -15.24 -2.84 -3.57
CA ALA A 245 -16.50 -3.05 -4.29
C ALA A 245 -17.35 -1.77 -4.34
N GLN A 246 -17.45 -1.04 -3.23
CA GLN A 246 -18.19 0.22 -3.16
C GLN A 246 -17.54 1.32 -4.01
N THR A 247 -16.22 1.44 -3.97
CA THR A 247 -15.47 2.48 -4.69
C THR A 247 -15.45 2.23 -6.20
N HIS A 248 -15.30 0.96 -6.61
CA HIS A 248 -15.44 0.57 -8.02
C HIS A 248 -16.85 0.83 -8.56
N ALA A 249 -17.90 0.62 -7.76
CA ALA A 249 -19.26 0.97 -8.15
C ALA A 249 -19.45 2.48 -8.41
N ALA A 250 -18.63 3.34 -7.76
CA ALA A 250 -18.55 4.78 -8.03
C ALA A 250 -17.60 5.14 -9.19
N GLY A 251 -17.03 4.15 -9.89
CA GLY A 251 -16.12 4.36 -11.02
C GLY A 251 -14.72 4.86 -10.65
N LYS A 252 -14.28 4.63 -9.40
CA LYS A 252 -12.97 5.04 -8.91
C LYS A 252 -12.11 3.84 -8.55
N GLU A 253 -10.78 3.99 -8.71
CA GLU A 253 -9.82 2.99 -8.24
C GLU A 253 -9.59 3.09 -6.73
N VAL A 254 -9.07 2.00 -6.15
CA VAL A 254 -8.57 1.96 -4.77
C VAL A 254 -7.08 1.66 -4.78
N SER A 255 -6.34 2.46 -4.03
CA SER A 255 -4.92 2.22 -3.74
C SER A 255 -4.69 2.13 -2.24
N ALA A 256 -3.61 1.49 -1.81
CA ALA A 256 -3.31 1.35 -0.38
C ALA A 256 -1.82 1.53 -0.06
N ALA A 257 -1.52 2.35 0.96
CA ALA A 257 -0.22 2.35 1.61
C ALA A 257 -0.14 1.13 2.55
N VAL A 258 0.85 0.28 2.32
CA VAL A 258 0.98 -0.99 3.04
C VAL A 258 2.40 -1.18 3.59
N PHE A 259 2.56 -2.08 4.54
CA PHE A 259 3.87 -2.45 5.04
C PHE A 259 4.71 -3.16 3.96
N PRO A 260 6.05 -3.14 4.06
CA PRO A 260 6.95 -3.40 2.95
C PRO A 260 6.65 -4.72 2.21
N TYR A 261 7.09 -5.84 2.72
CA TYR A 261 6.85 -7.13 2.06
C TYR A 261 5.79 -7.95 2.80
N PRO A 262 5.08 -8.87 2.10
CA PRO A 262 3.87 -9.51 2.63
C PRO A 262 4.04 -10.21 3.97
N THR A 263 5.13 -10.97 4.16
CA THR A 263 5.38 -11.68 5.43
C THR A 263 5.49 -10.70 6.60
N ARG A 264 6.20 -9.58 6.44
CA ARG A 264 6.28 -8.55 7.48
C ARG A 264 4.92 -7.91 7.74
N ALA A 265 4.21 -7.54 6.68
CA ALA A 265 2.90 -6.90 6.78
C ALA A 265 1.89 -7.80 7.54
N ARG A 266 1.85 -9.09 7.22
CA ARG A 266 1.00 -10.07 7.91
C ARG A 266 1.35 -10.20 9.38
N MET A 267 2.64 -10.30 9.71
CA MET A 267 3.09 -10.57 11.07
C MET A 267 3.05 -9.33 11.97
N THR A 268 3.27 -8.13 11.46
CA THR A 268 3.43 -6.95 12.33
C THR A 268 2.20 -6.07 12.43
N VAL A 269 1.34 -6.06 11.41
CA VAL A 269 0.17 -5.15 11.33
C VAL A 269 -1.08 -5.82 10.74
N TYR A 270 -1.02 -7.12 10.51
CA TYR A 270 -2.14 -7.95 10.00
C TYR A 270 -2.68 -7.45 8.65
N GLN A 271 -1.78 -7.05 7.74
CA GLN A 271 -2.11 -6.75 6.35
C GLN A 271 -1.75 -7.92 5.45
N ASP A 272 -2.74 -8.51 4.78
CA ASP A 272 -2.54 -9.51 3.71
C ASP A 272 -2.83 -8.88 2.35
N TRP A 273 -2.11 -7.81 2.05
CA TRP A 273 -2.35 -7.00 0.86
C TRP A 273 -2.21 -7.73 -0.50
N PRO A 274 -1.47 -8.86 -0.66
CA PRO A 274 -1.54 -9.64 -1.89
C PRO A 274 -2.91 -10.27 -2.15
N ALA A 275 -3.69 -10.51 -1.09
CA ALA A 275 -5.04 -11.07 -1.20
C ALA A 275 -6.12 -9.99 -1.49
N TRP A 276 -5.78 -8.70 -1.42
CA TRP A 276 -6.74 -7.61 -1.60
C TRP A 276 -7.06 -7.32 -3.07
N ASP A 277 -8.28 -6.90 -3.35
CA ASP A 277 -8.74 -6.55 -4.70
C ASP A 277 -8.47 -5.09 -5.09
N VAL A 278 -7.55 -4.41 -4.40
CA VAL A 278 -7.14 -3.04 -4.71
C VAL A 278 -6.42 -2.97 -6.06
N ASP A 279 -6.50 -1.83 -6.74
CA ASP A 279 -5.86 -1.62 -8.05
C ASP A 279 -4.37 -1.36 -7.93
N ILE A 280 -3.96 -0.66 -6.85
CA ILE A 280 -2.57 -0.27 -6.60
C ILE A 280 -2.20 -0.59 -5.16
N VAL A 281 -1.08 -1.26 -4.99
CA VAL A 281 -0.41 -1.38 -3.68
C VAL A 281 0.82 -0.47 -3.67
N CYS A 282 0.95 0.31 -2.59
CA CYS A 282 2.08 1.22 -2.37
C CYS A 282 2.85 0.81 -1.11
N PRO A 283 3.68 -0.25 -1.16
CA PRO A 283 4.44 -0.68 0.01
C PRO A 283 5.46 0.38 0.43
N MET A 284 5.44 0.73 1.71
CA MET A 284 6.33 1.69 2.35
C MET A 284 7.72 1.06 2.57
N ASN A 285 8.52 0.96 1.50
CA ASN A 285 9.86 0.37 1.52
C ASN A 285 10.88 1.30 2.20
N TYR A 286 10.55 1.76 3.42
CA TYR A 286 11.33 2.71 4.21
C TYR A 286 12.45 1.98 4.95
N ASN A 287 13.49 1.62 4.21
CA ASN A 287 14.61 0.81 4.67
C ASN A 287 15.24 1.33 5.98
N SER A 288 15.36 2.64 6.13
CA SER A 288 15.92 3.25 7.34
C SER A 288 15.14 2.92 8.61
N PHE A 289 13.81 2.73 8.54
CA PHE A 289 12.98 2.37 9.70
C PHE A 289 13.32 0.98 10.27
N TYR A 290 13.93 0.13 9.44
CA TYR A 290 14.33 -1.22 9.79
C TYR A 290 15.84 -1.36 10.01
N LEU A 291 16.60 -0.25 9.89
CA LEU A 291 18.07 -0.19 9.95
C LEU A 291 18.74 -0.99 8.82
N GLU A 292 18.13 -0.96 7.63
CA GLU A 292 18.56 -1.71 6.45
C GLU A 292 19.15 -0.79 5.36
N GLY A 293 19.97 -1.37 4.51
CA GLY A 293 20.54 -0.70 3.34
C GLY A 293 19.57 -0.60 2.16
N ILE A 294 20.03 0.00 1.05
CA ILE A 294 19.20 0.16 -0.17
C ILE A 294 18.86 -1.20 -0.80
N ASP A 295 19.78 -2.18 -0.74
CA ASP A 295 19.54 -3.52 -1.28
C ASP A 295 18.30 -4.21 -0.69
N TRP A 296 17.98 -3.90 0.56
CA TRP A 296 16.76 -4.38 1.20
C TRP A 296 15.49 -3.89 0.51
N ILE A 297 15.51 -2.69 -0.12
CA ILE A 297 14.39 -2.19 -0.93
C ILE A 297 14.14 -3.16 -2.09
N GLY A 298 15.21 -3.56 -2.79
CA GLY A 298 15.12 -4.54 -3.87
C GLY A 298 14.54 -5.89 -3.41
N PHE A 299 15.00 -6.40 -2.26
CA PHE A 299 14.44 -7.60 -1.64
C PHE A 299 12.95 -7.45 -1.34
N SER A 300 12.54 -6.32 -0.75
CA SER A 300 11.15 -6.05 -0.41
C SER A 300 10.25 -6.00 -1.65
N VAL A 301 10.68 -5.28 -2.69
CA VAL A 301 9.95 -5.16 -3.97
C VAL A 301 9.81 -6.52 -4.64
N GLU A 302 10.90 -7.28 -4.79
CA GLU A 302 10.88 -8.59 -5.44
C GLU A 302 9.92 -9.57 -4.75
N ASN A 303 9.91 -9.59 -3.41
CA ASN A 303 8.97 -10.42 -2.65
C ASN A 303 7.52 -9.97 -2.86
N GLY A 304 7.27 -8.67 -2.84
CA GLY A 304 5.92 -8.14 -3.04
C GLY A 304 5.38 -8.39 -4.44
N VAL A 305 6.16 -8.07 -5.47
CA VAL A 305 5.80 -8.30 -6.87
C VAL A 305 5.52 -9.79 -7.15
N ARG A 306 6.35 -10.68 -6.59
CA ARG A 306 6.14 -12.13 -6.72
C ARG A 306 4.82 -12.58 -6.11
N GLU A 307 4.45 -12.10 -4.92
CA GLU A 307 3.22 -12.52 -4.25
C GLU A 307 1.95 -11.90 -4.86
N THR A 308 2.02 -10.70 -5.42
CA THR A 308 0.87 -10.10 -6.14
C THR A 308 0.59 -10.77 -7.49
N GLN A 309 1.56 -11.46 -8.08
CA GLN A 309 1.43 -12.17 -9.36
C GLN A 309 0.84 -11.29 -10.49
N GLY A 310 1.09 -9.99 -10.45
CA GLY A 310 0.55 -9.02 -11.41
C GLY A 310 -0.94 -8.69 -11.23
N LYS A 311 -1.56 -9.08 -10.12
CA LYS A 311 -2.94 -8.72 -9.77
C LYS A 311 -3.09 -7.22 -9.54
N ASN A 312 -2.13 -6.63 -8.84
CA ASN A 312 -2.13 -5.21 -8.47
C ASN A 312 -0.94 -4.51 -9.14
N ARG A 313 -1.09 -3.24 -9.49
CA ARG A 313 0.05 -2.39 -9.81
C ARG A 313 0.86 -2.17 -8.53
N TYR A 314 2.17 -2.46 -8.57
CA TYR A 314 3.06 -2.32 -7.43
C TYR A 314 3.85 -1.01 -7.54
N VAL A 315 3.58 -0.04 -6.68
CA VAL A 315 4.25 1.26 -6.64
C VAL A 315 5.13 1.32 -5.39
N SER A 316 6.45 1.28 -5.57
CA SER A 316 7.41 1.27 -4.45
C SER A 316 7.43 2.61 -3.72
N GLY A 317 7.06 2.64 -2.45
CA GLY A 317 7.14 3.83 -1.60
C GLY A 317 8.54 4.03 -1.01
N LEU A 318 9.14 5.20 -1.19
CA LEU A 318 10.48 5.54 -0.70
C LEU A 318 10.44 6.68 0.32
N PHE A 319 11.20 6.54 1.42
CA PHE A 319 11.30 7.57 2.46
C PHE A 319 12.42 8.56 2.14
N VAL A 320 12.07 9.64 1.46
CA VAL A 320 12.99 10.66 0.93
C VAL A 320 13.85 11.38 1.99
N PRO A 321 13.35 11.68 3.22
CA PRO A 321 14.15 12.41 4.21
C PRO A 321 15.51 11.79 4.53
N ASP A 322 15.59 10.48 4.57
CA ASP A 322 16.78 9.73 5.00
C ASP A 322 17.72 9.35 3.83
N LEU A 323 17.39 9.71 2.58
CA LEU A 323 18.16 9.37 1.38
C LEU A 323 18.88 10.59 0.81
N THR A 324 20.13 10.44 0.39
CA THR A 324 20.80 11.41 -0.51
C THR A 324 20.17 11.33 -1.91
N ALA A 325 20.49 12.29 -2.79
CA ALA A 325 19.99 12.28 -4.16
C ALA A 325 20.42 11.00 -4.93
N GLU A 326 21.69 10.59 -4.79
CA GLU A 326 22.17 9.36 -5.43
C GLU A 326 21.53 8.09 -4.83
N GLN A 327 21.36 8.04 -3.51
CA GLN A 327 20.65 6.93 -2.87
C GLN A 327 19.19 6.86 -3.31
N LEU A 328 18.52 8.01 -3.49
CA LEU A 328 17.15 8.08 -3.98
C LEU A 328 17.03 7.53 -5.41
N TYR A 329 17.95 7.95 -6.29
CA TYR A 329 18.02 7.41 -7.66
C TYR A 329 18.26 5.89 -7.66
N LEU A 330 19.24 5.39 -6.89
CA LEU A 330 19.54 3.96 -6.82
C LEU A 330 18.36 3.15 -6.25
N ALA A 331 17.70 3.65 -5.21
CA ALA A 331 16.52 3.01 -4.61
C ALA A 331 15.35 2.93 -5.59
N ALA A 332 15.08 4.01 -6.33
CA ALA A 332 14.03 4.05 -7.34
C ALA A 332 14.36 3.11 -8.52
N LYS A 333 15.58 3.19 -9.05
CA LYS A 333 16.07 2.29 -10.11
C LYS A 333 15.94 0.82 -9.71
N LEU A 334 16.45 0.47 -8.53
CA LEU A 334 16.38 -0.91 -8.02
C LEU A 334 14.93 -1.38 -7.86
N SER A 335 14.03 -0.51 -7.40
CA SER A 335 12.61 -0.83 -7.31
C SER A 335 12.02 -1.20 -8.68
N ILE A 336 12.32 -0.42 -9.72
CA ILE A 336 11.84 -0.65 -11.08
C ILE A 336 12.45 -1.94 -11.66
N GLU A 337 13.75 -2.15 -11.52
CA GLU A 337 14.46 -3.36 -11.97
C GLU A 337 13.92 -4.64 -11.30
N LYS A 338 13.38 -4.52 -10.07
CA LYS A 338 12.75 -5.63 -9.32
C LYS A 338 11.25 -5.79 -9.63
N GLY A 339 10.72 -5.03 -10.59
CA GLY A 339 9.38 -5.23 -11.15
C GLY A 339 8.32 -4.27 -10.62
N ALA A 340 8.69 -3.21 -9.90
CA ALA A 340 7.73 -2.16 -9.57
C ALA A 340 7.26 -1.44 -10.84
N THR A 341 5.94 -1.19 -10.94
CA THR A 341 5.31 -0.43 -12.02
C THR A 341 5.34 1.08 -11.79
N GLY A 342 5.88 1.49 -10.65
CA GLY A 342 6.02 2.89 -10.27
C GLY A 342 6.79 3.07 -8.98
N VAL A 343 7.10 4.34 -8.69
CA VAL A 343 7.76 4.77 -7.46
C VAL A 343 7.02 5.96 -6.89
N ASN A 344 6.76 5.94 -5.59
CA ASN A 344 6.12 7.03 -4.87
C ASN A 344 7.03 7.57 -3.76
N PHE A 345 7.19 8.88 -3.68
CA PHE A 345 8.17 9.55 -2.84
C PHE A 345 7.49 10.18 -1.61
N PHE A 346 7.81 9.75 -0.41
CA PHE A 346 7.36 10.34 0.83
C PHE A 346 8.50 11.18 1.44
N ASN A 347 8.42 12.53 1.46
CA ASN A 347 7.31 13.31 0.98
C ASN A 347 7.77 14.36 -0.06
N ALA A 348 6.82 15.01 -0.72
CA ALA A 348 7.08 16.01 -1.75
C ALA A 348 8.01 17.14 -1.27
N ARG A 349 7.80 17.70 -0.07
CA ARG A 349 8.66 18.75 0.52
C ARG A 349 10.13 18.33 0.61
N SER A 350 10.39 17.06 0.85
CA SER A 350 11.76 16.54 0.96
C SER A 350 12.45 16.41 -0.38
N LEU A 351 11.71 16.27 -1.49
CA LEU A 351 12.25 16.28 -2.84
C LEU A 351 12.80 17.66 -3.26
N LEU A 352 12.27 18.74 -2.71
CA LEU A 352 12.72 20.11 -2.99
C LEU A 352 14.04 20.46 -2.29
N ARG A 353 14.60 19.56 -1.48
CA ARG A 353 15.86 19.79 -0.75
C ARG A 353 17.05 19.17 -1.46
N GLY A 354 18.05 19.97 -1.75
CA GLY A 354 19.24 19.53 -2.49
C GLY A 354 18.88 19.05 -3.90
N ASP A 355 19.65 18.13 -4.42
CA ASP A 355 19.50 17.63 -5.80
C ASP A 355 18.54 16.44 -5.97
N LYS A 356 17.64 16.23 -4.99
CA LYS A 356 16.73 15.05 -5.00
C LYS A 356 15.74 15.08 -6.14
N LEU A 357 15.26 16.27 -6.52
CA LEU A 357 14.36 16.41 -7.67
C LEU A 357 15.06 16.09 -8.99
N GLU A 358 16.38 16.39 -9.10
CA GLU A 358 17.16 15.98 -10.27
C GLU A 358 17.34 14.45 -10.35
N ALA A 359 17.44 13.79 -9.18
CA ALA A 359 17.44 12.32 -9.14
C ALA A 359 16.13 11.75 -9.73
N VAL A 360 14.98 12.37 -9.44
CA VAL A 360 13.68 11.99 -10.02
C VAL A 360 13.65 12.22 -11.55
N ARG A 361 14.14 13.39 -12.03
CA ARG A 361 14.27 13.66 -13.48
C ARG A 361 15.16 12.62 -14.18
N ARG A 362 16.22 12.18 -13.51
CA ARG A 362 17.10 11.13 -14.05
C ARG A 362 16.36 9.81 -14.21
N ILE A 363 15.52 9.43 -13.25
CA ILE A 363 14.66 8.25 -13.34
C ILE A 363 13.66 8.38 -14.49
N ASP A 364 12.98 9.53 -14.60
CA ASP A 364 12.00 9.76 -15.67
C ASP A 364 12.65 9.62 -17.05
N ARG A 365 13.80 10.26 -17.27
CA ARG A 365 14.57 10.14 -18.53
C ARG A 365 15.00 8.71 -18.83
N GLU A 366 15.46 7.97 -17.83
CA GLU A 366 15.97 6.61 -18.03
C GLU A 366 14.88 5.60 -18.37
N PHE A 367 13.71 5.72 -17.76
CA PHE A 367 12.67 4.71 -17.86
C PHE A 367 11.43 5.13 -18.66
N ASN A 368 11.20 6.43 -18.86
CA ASN A 368 10.00 6.93 -19.56
C ASN A 368 10.30 7.61 -20.90
N ASP A 369 11.54 8.08 -21.14
CA ASP A 369 11.93 8.75 -22.39
C ASP A 369 12.64 7.81 -23.38
N VAL A 370 12.65 6.50 -23.12
CA VAL A 370 13.23 5.51 -24.06
C VAL A 370 12.42 5.53 -25.35
N LYS A 371 13.08 6.00 -26.44
CA LYS A 371 12.54 6.00 -27.80
C LYS A 371 12.73 4.64 -28.47
#